data_cf969ba4d49219778a40b13b514b6946
#
_entry.id   cf969ba4d49219778a40b13b514b6946
#
_cell.length_a   1.000
_cell.length_b   1.000
_cell.length_c   1.000
_cell.angle_alpha   90.00
_cell.angle_beta   90.00
_cell.angle_gamma   90.00
#
_symmetry.space_group_name_H-M   'P 1'
#
loop_
_entity.id
_entity.type
_entity.pdbx_description
1 polymer ?
#
loop_
_entity_poly.entity_id
_entity_poly.type
_entity_poly.pdbx_seq_one_letter_code
_entity_poly.pdbx_strand_id
1 'polypeptide(L)'
;MKYCKKCLENDARPGANFDKNGICSTCNYNDHFNKNFNEKERLEVINEIIKKNKKNNTTGFDCILGVSGGKDSTRQALWTRDKLKLKPLLVCCTYPPEQLTELGAKNLSNLIELGFDLIVTSPAPKTWKKFLKEGFMGGNYLRAPELALYSSLPQIAIKYKINLIFWGEGGN
;
A
#
# COMPACT_ATOMS: atom_id res chain seq x y z
N MET A 1 -24.62 21.72 13.68
CA MET A 1 -23.88 20.55 13.14
C MET A 1 -24.76 19.90 12.09
N LYS A 2 -24.29 19.79 10.87
CA LYS A 2 -25.00 19.14 9.75
C LYS A 2 -24.46 17.71 9.60
N TYR A 3 -25.33 16.78 9.25
CA TYR A 3 -24.96 15.38 9.01
C TYR A 3 -25.34 14.97 7.60
N CYS A 4 -24.51 14.10 7.02
CA CYS A 4 -24.84 13.47 5.75
C CYS A 4 -26.09 12.61 5.91
N LYS A 5 -27.06 12.77 5.02
CA LYS A 5 -28.31 11.99 5.05
C LYS A 5 -28.10 10.50 4.71
N LYS A 6 -26.91 10.12 4.20
CA LYS A 6 -26.63 8.76 3.78
C LYS A 6 -25.72 7.99 4.74
N CYS A 7 -24.62 8.62 5.25
CA CYS A 7 -23.64 7.92 6.10
C CYS A 7 -23.40 8.55 7.47
N LEU A 8 -24.14 9.60 7.82
CA LEU A 8 -24.04 10.35 9.09
C LEU A 8 -22.71 11.07 9.33
N GLU A 9 -21.82 11.19 8.33
CA GLU A 9 -20.65 12.07 8.37
C GLU A 9 -21.08 13.49 8.73
N ASN A 10 -20.32 14.21 9.56
CA ASN A 10 -20.69 15.55 10.01
C ASN A 10 -19.79 16.65 9.42
N ASP A 11 -20.22 17.90 9.55
CA ASP A 11 -19.53 19.09 9.05
C ASP A 11 -18.36 19.56 9.94
N ALA A 12 -18.10 18.92 11.06
CA ALA A 12 -16.96 19.21 11.91
C ALA A 12 -15.64 18.63 11.37
N ARG A 13 -15.72 17.65 10.47
CA ARG A 13 -14.54 17.09 9.82
C ARG A 13 -13.92 18.12 8.86
N PRO A 14 -12.60 18.38 8.93
CA PRO A 14 -11.93 19.25 7.97
C PRO A 14 -12.16 18.79 6.52
N GLY A 15 -12.61 19.71 5.66
CA GLY A 15 -12.90 19.39 4.25
C GLY A 15 -14.23 18.69 3.99
N ALA A 16 -15.09 18.53 5.01
CA ALA A 16 -16.43 17.99 4.81
C ALA A 16 -17.29 18.93 3.95
N ASN A 17 -17.72 18.45 2.79
CA ASN A 17 -18.60 19.18 1.90
C ASN A 17 -19.87 18.36 1.64
N PHE A 18 -21.00 19.08 1.55
CA PHE A 18 -22.30 18.50 1.32
C PHE A 18 -22.92 19.12 0.06
N ASP A 19 -23.53 18.31 -0.77
CA ASP A 19 -24.28 18.77 -1.91
C ASP A 19 -25.63 19.39 -1.49
N LYS A 20 -26.40 19.91 -2.48
CA LYS A 20 -27.73 20.50 -2.28
C LYS A 20 -28.76 19.53 -1.67
N ASN A 21 -28.51 18.23 -1.75
CA ASN A 21 -29.37 17.18 -1.19
C ASN A 21 -28.95 16.80 0.23
N GLY A 22 -27.85 17.35 0.75
CA GLY A 22 -27.29 17.04 2.06
C GLY A 22 -26.50 15.73 2.08
N ILE A 23 -25.95 15.31 0.95
CA ILE A 23 -25.10 14.13 0.81
C ILE A 23 -23.62 14.58 0.80
N CYS A 24 -22.75 13.92 1.57
CA CYS A 24 -21.34 14.25 1.61
C CYS A 24 -20.59 13.83 0.33
N SER A 25 -19.45 14.48 0.08
CA SER A 25 -18.63 14.21 -1.10
C SER A 25 -18.17 12.75 -1.19
N THR A 26 -17.89 12.11 -0.05
CA THR A 26 -17.50 10.68 0.02
C THR A 26 -18.64 9.77 -0.47
N CYS A 27 -19.87 10.02 -0.05
CA CYS A 27 -21.02 9.23 -0.54
C CYS A 27 -21.27 9.45 -2.01
N ASN A 28 -21.19 10.69 -2.48
CA ASN A 28 -21.33 11.01 -3.91
C ASN A 28 -20.25 10.34 -4.75
N TYR A 29 -18.99 10.38 -4.29
CA TYR A 29 -17.89 9.67 -4.95
C TYR A 29 -18.12 8.16 -5.00
N ASN A 30 -18.55 7.55 -3.89
CA ASN A 30 -18.80 6.11 -3.84
C ASN A 30 -19.94 5.68 -4.76
N ASP A 31 -21.01 6.48 -4.85
CA ASP A 31 -22.12 6.22 -5.77
C ASP A 31 -21.66 6.32 -7.23
N HIS A 32 -20.85 7.33 -7.56
CA HIS A 32 -20.29 7.49 -8.89
C HIS A 32 -19.34 6.35 -9.24
N PHE A 33 -18.45 5.99 -8.30
CA PHE A 33 -17.52 4.88 -8.47
C PHE A 33 -18.26 3.56 -8.73
N ASN A 34 -19.25 3.21 -7.89
CA ASN A 34 -19.99 1.95 -8.03
C ASN A 34 -20.79 1.86 -9.32
N LYS A 35 -21.30 2.99 -9.84
CA LYS A 35 -22.02 3.03 -11.12
C LYS A 35 -21.10 2.82 -12.33
N ASN A 36 -19.86 3.29 -12.24
CA ASN A 36 -18.91 3.29 -13.36
C ASN A 36 -17.80 2.23 -13.21
N PHE A 37 -17.81 1.47 -12.12
CA PHE A 37 -16.81 0.43 -11.88
C PHE A 37 -17.14 -0.81 -12.70
N ASN A 38 -16.27 -1.12 -13.65
CA ASN A 38 -16.31 -2.35 -14.44
C ASN A 38 -15.09 -3.21 -14.09
N GLU A 39 -15.32 -4.24 -13.29
CA GLU A 39 -14.25 -5.15 -12.84
C GLU A 39 -13.56 -5.86 -14.00
N LYS A 40 -14.32 -6.29 -15.01
CA LYS A 40 -13.77 -7.00 -16.18
C LYS A 40 -12.82 -6.13 -16.97
N GLU A 41 -13.23 -4.91 -17.29
CA GLU A 41 -12.41 -3.94 -18.00
C GLU A 41 -11.12 -3.62 -17.25
N ARG A 42 -11.19 -3.46 -15.92
CA ARG A 42 -10.01 -3.22 -15.10
C ARG A 42 -9.07 -4.42 -15.04
N LEU A 43 -9.60 -5.63 -14.98
CA LEU A 43 -8.81 -6.86 -15.06
C LEU A 43 -8.14 -7.02 -16.42
N GLU A 44 -8.79 -6.64 -17.51
CA GLU A 44 -8.20 -6.63 -18.84
C GLU A 44 -6.99 -5.69 -18.90
N VAL A 45 -7.12 -4.46 -18.41
CA VAL A 45 -6.01 -3.49 -18.33
C VAL A 45 -4.84 -4.05 -17.49
N ILE A 46 -5.13 -4.62 -16.33
CA ILE A 46 -4.09 -5.24 -15.48
C ILE A 46 -3.40 -6.38 -16.23
N ASN A 47 -4.15 -7.24 -16.91
CA ASN A 47 -3.61 -8.37 -17.66
C ASN A 47 -2.73 -7.92 -18.84
N GLU A 48 -3.08 -6.84 -19.53
CA GLU A 48 -2.24 -6.24 -20.57
C GLU A 48 -0.90 -5.74 -20.01
N ILE A 49 -0.93 -5.03 -18.86
CA ILE A 49 0.28 -4.56 -18.17
C ILE A 49 1.16 -5.75 -17.78
N ILE A 50 0.57 -6.79 -17.20
CA ILE A 50 1.29 -8.01 -16.82
C ILE A 50 1.93 -8.66 -18.03
N LYS A 51 1.19 -8.82 -19.13
CA LYS A 51 1.64 -9.45 -20.38
C LYS A 51 2.82 -8.69 -21.00
N LYS A 52 2.74 -7.35 -20.99
CA LYS A 52 3.82 -6.48 -21.45
C LYS A 52 5.07 -6.62 -20.57
N ASN A 53 4.87 -6.68 -19.23
CA ASN A 53 5.98 -6.80 -18.29
C ASN A 53 6.67 -8.17 -18.38
N LYS A 54 5.92 -9.27 -18.48
CA LYS A 54 6.48 -10.63 -18.59
C LYS A 54 7.42 -10.83 -19.78
N LYS A 55 7.17 -10.16 -20.90
CA LYS A 55 8.04 -10.23 -22.07
C LYS A 55 9.47 -9.73 -21.81
N ASN A 56 9.62 -8.80 -20.89
CA ASN A 56 10.89 -8.14 -20.58
C ASN A 56 11.48 -8.58 -19.24
N ASN A 57 10.85 -9.54 -18.56
CA ASN A 57 11.27 -9.99 -17.24
C ASN A 57 12.38 -11.04 -17.38
N THR A 58 13.53 -10.74 -16.79
CA THR A 58 14.70 -11.64 -16.74
C THR A 58 14.98 -12.16 -15.34
N THR A 59 14.09 -11.87 -14.39
CA THR A 59 14.25 -12.23 -12.97
C THR A 59 13.35 -13.42 -12.62
N GLY A 60 13.60 -14.02 -11.45
CA GLY A 60 12.74 -15.09 -10.93
C GLY A 60 11.41 -14.60 -10.33
N PHE A 61 11.14 -13.27 -10.32
CA PHE A 61 9.93 -12.65 -9.77
C PHE A 61 9.22 -11.82 -10.82
N ASP A 62 7.90 -11.93 -10.90
CA ASP A 62 7.09 -11.20 -11.87
C ASP A 62 6.81 -9.76 -11.46
N CYS A 63 6.76 -9.50 -10.16
CA CYS A 63 6.44 -8.19 -9.58
C CYS A 63 6.99 -8.06 -8.17
N ILE A 64 6.98 -6.83 -7.66
CA ILE A 64 7.28 -6.50 -6.26
C ILE A 64 6.04 -5.94 -5.60
N LEU A 65 5.84 -6.25 -4.33
CA LEU A 65 4.64 -5.87 -3.59
C LEU A 65 5.02 -5.39 -2.19
N GLY A 66 4.57 -4.18 -1.83
CA GLY A 66 4.76 -3.64 -0.49
C GLY A 66 3.79 -4.27 0.51
N VAL A 67 4.31 -4.76 1.62
CA VAL A 67 3.51 -5.42 2.65
C VAL A 67 3.86 -4.95 4.05
N SER A 68 2.86 -4.91 4.92
CA SER A 68 3.03 -4.73 6.37
C SER A 68 2.76 -6.02 7.15
N GLY A 69 2.31 -7.08 6.47
CA GLY A 69 1.80 -8.30 7.08
C GLY A 69 0.41 -8.18 7.69
N GLY A 70 -0.22 -7.01 7.61
CA GLY A 70 -1.63 -6.83 7.99
C GLY A 70 -2.59 -7.49 6.98
N LYS A 71 -3.87 -7.56 7.33
CA LYS A 71 -4.92 -8.28 6.57
C LYS A 71 -5.00 -7.86 5.10
N ASP A 72 -4.90 -6.56 4.81
CA ASP A 72 -5.12 -6.04 3.46
C ASP A 72 -3.92 -6.32 2.54
N SER A 73 -2.69 -6.11 3.02
CA SER A 73 -1.48 -6.43 2.28
C SER A 73 -1.30 -7.95 2.08
N THR A 74 -1.65 -8.76 3.08
CA THR A 74 -1.66 -10.23 2.96
C THR A 74 -2.68 -10.69 1.91
N ARG A 75 -3.90 -10.14 1.94
CA ARG A 75 -4.92 -10.42 0.92
C ARG A 75 -4.44 -10.05 -0.48
N GLN A 76 -3.79 -8.90 -0.63
CA GLN A 76 -3.24 -8.44 -1.91
C GLN A 76 -2.14 -9.39 -2.41
N ALA A 77 -1.24 -9.86 -1.54
CA ALA A 77 -0.20 -10.81 -1.89
C ALA A 77 -0.81 -12.14 -2.38
N LEU A 78 -1.79 -12.68 -1.64
CA LEU A 78 -2.51 -13.89 -2.02
C LEU A 78 -3.25 -13.72 -3.35
N TRP A 79 -3.95 -12.61 -3.54
CA TRP A 79 -4.65 -12.33 -4.79
C TRP A 79 -3.69 -12.22 -5.98
N THR A 80 -2.55 -11.55 -5.81
CA THR A 80 -1.51 -11.44 -6.83
C THR A 80 -0.96 -12.80 -7.22
N ARG A 81 -0.69 -13.68 -6.25
CA ARG A 81 -0.22 -15.05 -6.49
C ARG A 81 -1.31 -15.95 -7.08
N ASP A 82 -2.47 -15.97 -6.45
CA ASP A 82 -3.48 -17.02 -6.70
C ASP A 82 -4.44 -16.66 -7.84
N LYS A 83 -4.75 -15.37 -8.04
CA LYS A 83 -5.64 -14.91 -9.11
C LYS A 83 -4.88 -14.44 -10.34
N LEU A 84 -3.88 -13.59 -10.17
CA LEU A 84 -3.07 -13.11 -11.30
C LEU A 84 -2.01 -14.11 -11.75
N LYS A 85 -1.77 -15.19 -10.97
CA LYS A 85 -0.75 -16.21 -11.26
C LYS A 85 0.64 -15.60 -11.47
N LEU A 86 0.98 -14.64 -10.60
CA LEU A 86 2.28 -14.00 -10.57
C LEU A 86 3.10 -14.52 -9.39
N LYS A 87 4.43 -14.47 -9.52
CA LYS A 87 5.37 -14.72 -8.44
C LYS A 87 5.85 -13.38 -7.87
N PRO A 88 5.21 -12.87 -6.79
CA PRO A 88 5.60 -11.60 -6.18
C PRO A 88 6.81 -11.78 -5.28
N LEU A 89 7.73 -10.80 -5.29
CA LEU A 89 8.68 -10.57 -4.22
C LEU A 89 8.06 -9.58 -3.24
N LEU A 90 7.87 -9.98 -1.99
CA LEU A 90 7.32 -9.10 -0.97
C LEU A 90 8.42 -8.22 -0.36
N VAL A 91 8.09 -6.96 -0.09
CA VAL A 91 9.00 -6.02 0.60
C VAL A 91 8.26 -5.36 1.75
N CYS A 92 8.83 -5.48 2.93
CA CYS A 92 8.35 -4.79 4.13
C CYS A 92 9.38 -3.77 4.60
N CYS A 93 8.97 -2.51 4.73
CA CYS A 93 9.74 -1.49 5.43
C CYS A 93 9.33 -1.50 6.90
N THR A 94 10.23 -1.91 7.79
CA THR A 94 9.97 -2.00 9.23
C THR A 94 10.61 -0.83 9.99
N TYR A 95 10.11 -0.62 11.20
CA TYR A 95 10.81 0.17 12.20
C TYR A 95 12.11 -0.56 12.65
N PRO A 96 13.05 0.12 13.32
CA PRO A 96 14.19 -0.53 13.94
C PRO A 96 13.75 -1.71 14.82
N PRO A 97 14.55 -2.79 14.92
CA PRO A 97 14.14 -4.03 15.60
C PRO A 97 13.60 -3.85 17.00
N GLU A 98 14.16 -2.93 17.77
CA GLU A 98 13.72 -2.61 19.13
C GLU A 98 12.33 -1.96 19.22
N GLN A 99 11.77 -1.54 18.09
CA GLN A 99 10.41 -0.97 17.99
C GLN A 99 9.42 -1.93 17.32
N LEU A 100 9.88 -3.09 16.89
CA LEU A 100 9.02 -4.10 16.30
C LEU A 100 8.27 -4.86 17.40
N THR A 101 6.93 -4.83 17.35
CA THR A 101 6.11 -5.60 18.29
C THR A 101 6.13 -7.09 17.95
N GLU A 102 5.83 -7.95 18.94
CA GLU A 102 5.66 -9.39 18.71
C GLU A 102 4.61 -9.70 17.64
N LEU A 103 3.50 -8.94 17.65
CA LEU A 103 2.46 -9.06 16.63
C LEU A 103 3.00 -8.70 15.25
N GLY A 104 3.82 -7.65 15.14
CA GLY A 104 4.46 -7.27 13.89
C GLY A 104 5.37 -8.35 13.35
N ALA A 105 6.21 -8.95 14.21
CA ALA A 105 7.08 -10.08 13.87
C ALA A 105 6.27 -11.31 13.41
N LYS A 106 5.20 -11.64 14.15
CA LYS A 106 4.29 -12.74 13.80
C LYS A 106 3.61 -12.53 12.45
N ASN A 107 3.19 -11.32 12.14
CA ASN A 107 2.59 -10.97 10.85
C ASN A 107 3.56 -11.19 9.69
N LEU A 108 4.85 -10.88 9.87
CA LEU A 108 5.87 -11.15 8.85
C LEU A 108 6.14 -12.64 8.70
N SER A 109 6.25 -13.39 9.83
CA SER A 109 6.39 -14.85 9.81
C SER A 109 5.26 -15.51 9.05
N ASN A 110 4.04 -15.07 9.26
CA ASN A 110 2.86 -15.59 8.57
C ASN A 110 2.96 -15.45 7.03
N LEU A 111 3.55 -14.37 6.51
CA LEU A 111 3.77 -14.23 5.08
C LEU A 111 4.76 -15.28 4.54
N ILE A 112 5.80 -15.58 5.32
CA ILE A 112 6.81 -16.59 4.98
C ILE A 112 6.18 -18.00 5.03
N GLU A 113 5.37 -18.30 6.05
CA GLU A 113 4.63 -19.55 6.18
C GLU A 113 3.61 -19.76 5.05
N LEU A 114 3.06 -18.68 4.51
CA LEU A 114 2.22 -18.71 3.31
C LEU A 114 2.99 -18.96 2.01
N GLY A 115 4.33 -19.12 2.08
CA GLY A 115 5.19 -19.48 0.96
C GLY A 115 5.67 -18.29 0.11
N PHE A 116 5.72 -17.08 0.69
CA PHE A 116 6.25 -15.91 -0.01
C PHE A 116 7.74 -15.67 0.31
N ASP A 117 8.48 -15.22 -0.70
CA ASP A 117 9.79 -14.61 -0.50
C ASP A 117 9.62 -13.17 0.02
N LEU A 118 10.27 -12.84 1.13
CA LEU A 118 10.12 -11.56 1.80
C LEU A 118 11.48 -10.89 2.04
N ILE A 119 11.59 -9.63 1.64
CA ILE A 119 12.70 -8.74 2.01
C ILE A 119 12.20 -7.76 3.06
N VAL A 120 12.92 -7.71 4.18
CA VAL A 120 12.68 -6.70 5.23
C VAL A 120 13.76 -5.63 5.14
N THR A 121 13.34 -4.38 5.05
CA THR A 121 14.22 -3.21 5.07
C THR A 121 13.93 -2.40 6.32
N SER A 122 14.98 -1.88 6.96
CA SER A 122 14.85 -1.01 8.12
C SER A 122 15.89 0.11 8.03
N PRO A 123 15.49 1.37 8.21
CA PRO A 123 16.45 2.45 8.34
C PRO A 123 17.35 2.26 9.55
N ALA A 124 18.61 2.68 9.44
CA ALA A 124 19.54 2.63 10.58
C ALA A 124 18.97 3.46 11.76
N PRO A 125 19.04 2.95 13.03
CA PRO A 125 18.40 3.59 14.18
C PRO A 125 18.80 5.05 14.39
N LYS A 126 20.09 5.40 14.17
CA LYS A 126 20.57 6.80 14.27
C LYS A 126 19.94 7.70 13.21
N THR A 127 19.83 7.21 11.98
CA THR A 127 19.19 7.93 10.88
C THR A 127 17.71 8.11 11.16
N TRP A 128 17.04 7.05 11.59
CA TRP A 128 15.62 7.06 11.95
C TRP A 128 15.33 8.10 13.03
N LYS A 129 16.07 8.07 14.14
CA LYS A 129 15.94 9.03 15.23
C LYS A 129 16.14 10.49 14.78
N LYS A 130 17.14 10.74 13.92
CA LYS A 130 17.39 12.07 13.37
C LYS A 130 16.21 12.54 12.51
N PHE A 131 15.73 11.72 11.59
CA PHE A 131 14.61 12.08 10.72
C PHE A 131 13.31 12.31 11.50
N LEU A 132 13.02 11.49 12.52
CA LEU A 132 11.85 11.71 13.37
C LEU A 132 11.93 13.03 14.13
N LYS A 133 13.12 13.36 14.67
CA LYS A 133 13.35 14.64 15.36
C LYS A 133 13.14 15.83 14.42
N GLU A 134 13.75 15.81 13.24
CA GLU A 134 13.61 16.87 12.23
C GLU A 134 12.15 17.00 11.76
N GLY A 135 11.48 15.89 11.51
CA GLY A 135 10.07 15.88 11.14
C GLY A 135 9.18 16.45 12.24
N PHE A 136 9.42 16.09 13.50
CA PHE A 136 8.70 16.61 14.66
C PHE A 136 8.88 18.12 14.79
N MET A 137 10.11 18.61 14.72
CA MET A 137 10.44 20.05 14.78
C MET A 137 9.82 20.83 13.61
N GLY A 138 9.67 20.19 12.45
CA GLY A 138 9.00 20.75 11.26
C GLY A 138 7.47 20.57 11.25
N GLY A 139 6.87 20.07 12.34
CA GLY A 139 5.41 19.90 12.46
C GLY A 139 4.83 18.67 11.74
N ASN A 140 5.68 17.78 11.18
CA ASN A 140 5.22 16.52 10.55
C ASN A 140 6.16 15.36 10.87
N TYR A 141 5.92 14.69 12.00
CA TYR A 141 6.73 13.55 12.43
C TYR A 141 6.54 12.29 11.56
N LEU A 142 5.43 12.18 10.82
CA LEU A 142 5.15 11.04 9.95
C LEU A 142 5.95 11.08 8.63
N ARG A 143 6.49 12.24 8.28
CA ARG A 143 7.22 12.43 7.01
C ARG A 143 8.39 11.43 6.83
N ALA A 144 9.11 11.14 7.89
CA ALA A 144 10.24 10.20 7.82
C ALA A 144 9.80 8.74 7.58
N PRO A 145 8.81 8.20 8.33
CA PRO A 145 8.23 6.90 8.04
C PRO A 145 7.68 6.79 6.62
N GLU A 146 6.95 7.79 6.14
CA GLU A 146 6.40 7.81 4.79
C GLU A 146 7.49 7.78 3.72
N LEU A 147 8.52 8.61 3.84
CA LEU A 147 9.65 8.62 2.91
C LEU A 147 10.38 7.27 2.87
N ALA A 148 10.59 6.63 4.02
CA ALA A 148 11.21 5.32 4.09
C ALA A 148 10.35 4.26 3.41
N LEU A 149 9.04 4.27 3.67
CA LEU A 149 8.07 3.35 3.09
C LEU A 149 8.02 3.50 1.55
N TYR A 150 7.79 4.72 1.06
CA TYR A 150 7.64 4.99 -0.38
C TYR A 150 8.94 4.84 -1.17
N SER A 151 10.12 4.99 -0.54
CA SER A 151 11.40 4.80 -1.21
C SER A 151 11.88 3.34 -1.23
N SER A 152 11.48 2.53 -0.28
CA SER A 152 11.98 1.15 -0.13
C SER A 152 11.63 0.26 -1.33
N LEU A 153 10.39 0.29 -1.79
CA LEU A 153 9.94 -0.55 -2.91
C LEU A 153 10.67 -0.23 -4.22
N PRO A 154 10.71 1.03 -4.70
CA PRO A 154 11.43 1.38 -5.92
C PRO A 154 12.93 1.03 -5.85
N GLN A 155 13.58 1.23 -4.70
CA GLN A 155 14.98 0.87 -4.53
C GLN A 155 15.23 -0.62 -4.71
N ILE A 156 14.38 -1.46 -4.09
CA ILE A 156 14.46 -2.92 -4.25
C ILE A 156 14.10 -3.33 -5.68
N ALA A 157 13.07 -2.72 -6.28
CA ALA A 157 12.68 -2.98 -7.66
C ALA A 157 13.83 -2.72 -8.64
N ILE A 158 14.53 -1.60 -8.50
CA ILE A 158 15.71 -1.27 -9.31
C ILE A 158 16.84 -2.28 -9.08
N LYS A 159 17.15 -2.59 -7.81
CA LYS A 159 18.22 -3.52 -7.43
C LYS A 159 17.99 -4.92 -8.01
N TYR A 160 16.75 -5.40 -7.97
CA TYR A 160 16.37 -6.73 -8.48
C TYR A 160 15.91 -6.70 -9.93
N LYS A 161 15.91 -5.54 -10.61
CA LYS A 161 15.47 -5.37 -12.00
C LYS A 161 14.03 -5.84 -12.24
N ILE A 162 13.15 -5.61 -11.26
CA ILE A 162 11.73 -5.93 -11.33
C ILE A 162 10.98 -4.66 -11.75
N ASN A 163 10.32 -4.68 -12.91
CA ASN A 163 9.72 -3.49 -13.50
C ASN A 163 8.25 -3.24 -13.06
N LEU A 164 7.61 -4.20 -12.41
CA LEU A 164 6.22 -4.11 -11.99
C LEU A 164 6.12 -4.01 -10.47
N ILE A 165 5.55 -2.92 -9.99
CA ILE A 165 5.31 -2.69 -8.57
C ILE A 165 3.81 -2.60 -8.32
N PHE A 166 3.30 -3.39 -7.37
CA PHE A 166 1.96 -3.25 -6.84
C PHE A 166 2.00 -2.51 -5.50
N TRP A 167 1.22 -1.45 -5.40
CA TRP A 167 1.03 -0.71 -4.16
C TRP A 167 -0.29 -1.10 -3.51
N GLY A 168 -0.28 -1.29 -2.18
CA GLY A 168 -1.47 -1.53 -1.40
C GLY A 168 -2.23 -0.27 -0.98
N GLU A 169 -1.61 0.88 -1.19
CA GLU A 169 -2.14 2.19 -0.83
C GLU A 169 -2.73 2.85 -2.08
N GLY A 170 -3.93 3.41 -1.94
CA GLY A 170 -4.50 4.27 -2.97
C GLY A 170 -3.72 5.58 -3.01
N GLY A 171 -3.24 6.00 -4.19
CA GLY A 171 -2.72 7.35 -4.37
C GLY A 171 -3.87 8.35 -4.18
N ASN A 172 -3.81 9.16 -3.12
CA ASN A 172 -4.65 10.34 -2.94
C ASN A 172 -4.01 11.52 -3.66
#